data_1444ec225402b81924a2f5b5fab2e91e
#
_entry.id   1444ec225402b81924a2f5b5fab2e91e
#
_cell.length_a   1.000
_cell.length_b   1.000
_cell.length_c   1.000
_cell.angle_alpha   90.00
_cell.angle_beta   90.00
_cell.angle_gamma   90.00
#
_symmetry.space_group_name_H-M   'P 1'
#
loop_
_entity.id
_entity.type
_entity.pdbx_description
1 polymer ?
#
loop_
_entity_poly.entity_id
_entity_poly.type
_entity_poly.pdbx_seq_one_letter_code
_entity_poly.pdbx_strand_id
1 'polypeptide(L)'
;WDDMIAAKKIATSNVQRVIPRRNWVNGTIYDIYRPDYSASVTTTSGASNLYDSTFYFVTSDFRVYKVLDNNAGTAYSGTEPTSTAAAPFTLGGYVLQFMYSLSSVQINNFLTADFIPVTTDSTISAAATDGAIDSLIVTAGSGYSNGTYYAAVYGDGTSQGTSSGAIIRITVSSGIIQDFGLTAGTDTTVHAAGSGYTFGTVNLASGYTFSDTALSSASGIGG
;
A
#
# COMPACT_ATOMS: atom_id res chain seq x y z
N TRP A 1 -30.45 -38.54 -4.52
CA TRP A 1 -29.56 -38.82 -5.68
C TRP A 1 -30.29 -38.55 -7.00
N ASP A 2 -31.63 -38.58 -7.02
CA ASP A 2 -32.43 -38.50 -8.25
C ASP A 2 -32.32 -37.15 -8.98
N ASP A 3 -31.92 -36.05 -8.27
CA ASP A 3 -31.74 -34.74 -8.84
C ASP A 3 -30.28 -34.43 -9.17
N MET A 4 -29.36 -35.38 -8.98
CA MET A 4 -27.92 -35.15 -9.19
C MET A 4 -27.55 -35.38 -10.65
N ILE A 5 -27.15 -34.33 -11.34
CA ILE A 5 -26.66 -34.39 -12.73
C ILE A 5 -25.22 -34.89 -12.80
N ALA A 6 -24.37 -34.50 -11.84
CA ALA A 6 -22.98 -34.89 -11.80
C ALA A 6 -22.39 -34.81 -10.38
N ALA A 7 -21.38 -35.63 -10.11
CA ALA A 7 -20.59 -35.58 -8.89
C ALA A 7 -19.09 -35.59 -9.22
N LYS A 8 -18.30 -34.80 -8.51
CA LYS A 8 -16.85 -34.73 -8.63
C LYS A 8 -16.20 -34.73 -7.26
N LYS A 9 -15.18 -35.57 -7.08
CA LYS A 9 -14.33 -35.52 -5.88
C LYS A 9 -13.56 -34.18 -5.88
N ILE A 10 -13.68 -33.41 -4.81
CA ILE A 10 -12.94 -32.15 -4.62
C ILE A 10 -11.55 -32.49 -4.09
N ALA A 11 -10.52 -32.01 -4.77
CA ALA A 11 -9.14 -31.98 -4.31
C ALA A 11 -8.76 -30.54 -3.95
N THR A 12 -7.64 -30.35 -3.24
CA THR A 12 -7.13 -29.01 -2.87
C THR A 12 -6.90 -28.11 -4.09
N SER A 13 -6.51 -28.69 -5.23
CA SER A 13 -6.35 -27.96 -6.50
C SER A 13 -7.67 -27.47 -7.12
N ASN A 14 -8.81 -27.92 -6.60
CA ASN A 14 -10.13 -27.48 -7.04
C ASN A 14 -10.70 -26.35 -6.14
N VAL A 15 -9.93 -25.89 -5.18
CA VAL A 15 -10.32 -24.82 -4.24
C VAL A 15 -9.32 -23.69 -4.33
N GLN A 16 -9.83 -22.47 -4.47
CA GLN A 16 -9.03 -21.24 -4.55
C GLN A 16 -9.69 -20.15 -3.70
N ARG A 17 -8.89 -19.31 -3.05
CA ARG A 17 -9.39 -18.08 -2.43
C ARG A 17 -9.72 -17.09 -3.53
N VAL A 18 -10.78 -16.33 -3.34
CA VAL A 18 -11.22 -15.30 -4.28
C VAL A 18 -11.53 -14.00 -3.55
N ILE A 19 -11.40 -12.89 -4.27
CA ILE A 19 -11.82 -11.55 -3.82
C ILE A 19 -12.75 -10.94 -4.87
N PRO A 20 -13.55 -9.93 -4.54
CA PRO A 20 -14.41 -9.26 -5.51
C PRO A 20 -13.63 -8.78 -6.74
N ARG A 21 -14.19 -8.98 -7.92
CA ARG A 21 -13.58 -8.51 -9.16
C ARG A 21 -13.83 -7.01 -9.33
N ARG A 22 -12.76 -6.26 -9.46
CA ARG A 22 -12.78 -4.82 -9.73
C ARG A 22 -11.96 -4.56 -10.99
N ASN A 23 -12.63 -4.32 -12.11
CA ASN A 23 -11.94 -4.07 -13.36
C ASN A 23 -11.36 -2.65 -13.36
N TRP A 24 -10.20 -2.48 -13.98
CA TRP A 24 -9.67 -1.16 -14.25
C TRP A 24 -10.58 -0.38 -15.19
N VAL A 25 -10.85 0.88 -14.87
CA VAL A 25 -11.61 1.80 -15.70
C VAL A 25 -10.97 3.19 -15.60
N ASN A 26 -10.63 3.77 -16.74
CA ASN A 26 -10.14 5.16 -16.78
C ASN A 26 -11.20 6.13 -16.28
N GLY A 27 -10.79 7.16 -15.56
CA GLY A 27 -11.71 8.15 -14.98
C GLY A 27 -12.39 7.73 -13.69
N THR A 28 -12.05 6.55 -13.14
CA THR A 28 -12.56 6.09 -11.84
C THR A 28 -11.69 6.61 -10.70
N ILE A 29 -12.30 6.94 -9.57
CA ILE A 29 -11.58 7.19 -8.32
C ILE A 29 -11.44 5.86 -7.60
N TYR A 30 -10.20 5.41 -7.43
CA TYR A 30 -9.89 4.23 -6.62
C TYR A 30 -9.50 4.66 -5.20
N ASP A 31 -9.79 3.81 -4.24
CA ASP A 31 -9.40 4.04 -2.85
C ASP A 31 -7.91 3.72 -2.64
N ILE A 32 -7.33 4.32 -1.62
CA ILE A 32 -5.98 3.96 -1.15
C ILE A 32 -6.10 2.69 -0.31
N TYR A 33 -5.10 1.80 -0.36
CA TYR A 33 -5.01 0.69 0.57
C TYR A 33 -4.72 1.20 1.99
N ARG A 34 -5.66 0.95 2.90
CA ARG A 34 -5.49 1.24 4.34
C ARG A 34 -6.16 0.12 5.16
N PRO A 35 -5.45 -0.48 6.12
CA PRO A 35 -6.01 -1.56 6.94
C PRO A 35 -7.02 -1.07 8.00
N ASP A 36 -7.03 0.24 8.31
CA ASP A 36 -7.82 0.87 9.39
C ASP A 36 -9.19 1.40 8.92
N TYR A 37 -9.65 1.06 7.73
CA TYR A 37 -10.99 1.47 7.29
C TYR A 37 -12.08 0.99 8.25
N SER A 38 -12.94 1.92 8.64
CA SER A 38 -14.01 1.74 9.61
C SER A 38 -15.12 2.75 9.35
N ALA A 39 -16.18 2.69 10.14
CA ALA A 39 -17.24 3.69 10.09
C ALA A 39 -16.76 5.14 10.38
N SER A 40 -15.64 5.27 11.10
CA SER A 40 -15.03 6.57 11.45
C SER A 40 -13.92 6.98 10.46
N VAL A 41 -13.38 6.02 9.71
CA VAL A 41 -12.31 6.23 8.71
C VAL A 41 -12.79 5.59 7.41
N THR A 42 -13.56 6.35 6.64
CA THR A 42 -14.12 5.87 5.38
C THR A 42 -13.18 6.13 4.21
N THR A 43 -13.32 5.34 3.17
CA THR A 43 -12.59 5.52 1.89
C THR A 43 -13.14 6.72 1.12
N THR A 44 -12.43 7.10 0.05
CA THR A 44 -12.91 8.09 -0.93
C THR A 44 -14.22 7.62 -1.62
N SER A 45 -14.38 6.32 -1.83
CA SER A 45 -15.60 5.72 -2.38
C SER A 45 -16.75 5.63 -1.36
N GLY A 46 -16.49 5.93 -0.09
CA GLY A 46 -17.46 5.84 1.00
C GLY A 46 -17.54 4.47 1.69
N ALA A 47 -16.68 3.53 1.32
CA ALA A 47 -16.61 2.24 2.00
C ALA A 47 -16.07 2.39 3.44
N SER A 48 -16.65 1.65 4.37
CA SER A 48 -16.28 1.66 5.80
C SER A 48 -15.49 0.42 6.22
N ASN A 49 -15.05 -0.37 5.26
CA ASN A 49 -14.23 -1.56 5.50
C ASN A 49 -13.38 -1.86 4.25
N LEU A 50 -12.34 -2.67 4.45
CA LEU A 50 -11.40 -3.00 3.39
C LEU A 50 -12.01 -3.88 2.29
N TYR A 51 -12.97 -4.72 2.63
CA TYR A 51 -13.60 -5.63 1.66
C TYR A 51 -14.39 -4.88 0.58
N ASP A 52 -15.11 -3.83 0.97
CA ASP A 52 -15.92 -3.01 0.05
C ASP A 52 -15.08 -1.93 -0.66
N SER A 53 -13.91 -1.61 -0.15
CA SER A 53 -12.99 -0.62 -0.70
C SER A 53 -12.49 -1.01 -2.10
N THR A 54 -12.29 0.01 -2.94
CA THR A 54 -11.79 -0.14 -4.32
C THR A 54 -10.27 0.04 -4.42
N PHE A 55 -9.52 -0.40 -3.40
CA PHE A 55 -8.07 -0.18 -3.30
C PHE A 55 -7.22 -1.03 -4.25
N TYR A 56 -7.83 -1.88 -5.06
CA TYR A 56 -7.17 -2.69 -6.09
C TYR A 56 -8.05 -2.80 -7.33
N PHE A 57 -7.42 -3.16 -8.44
CA PHE A 57 -8.13 -3.47 -9.68
C PHE A 57 -7.37 -4.52 -10.50
N VAL A 58 -8.09 -5.16 -11.41
CA VAL A 58 -7.53 -6.08 -12.40
C VAL A 58 -7.62 -5.46 -13.79
N THR A 59 -6.53 -5.57 -14.55
CA THR A 59 -6.42 -5.07 -15.92
C THR A 59 -7.00 -6.05 -16.95
N SER A 60 -7.12 -5.62 -18.19
CA SER A 60 -7.53 -6.46 -19.33
C SER A 60 -6.56 -7.62 -19.57
N ASP A 61 -5.28 -7.45 -19.24
CA ASP A 61 -4.23 -8.48 -19.29
C ASP A 61 -4.19 -9.36 -18.02
N PHE A 62 -5.22 -9.28 -17.17
CA PHE A 62 -5.31 -10.03 -15.92
C PHE A 62 -4.17 -9.80 -14.93
N ARG A 63 -3.62 -8.59 -14.91
CA ARG A 63 -2.69 -8.14 -13.88
C ARG A 63 -3.44 -7.43 -12.76
N VAL A 64 -3.09 -7.72 -11.52
CA VAL A 64 -3.71 -7.10 -10.34
C VAL A 64 -2.76 -6.07 -9.75
N TYR A 65 -3.27 -4.87 -9.51
CA TYR A 65 -2.54 -3.76 -8.91
C TYR A 65 -3.22 -3.28 -7.64
N LYS A 66 -2.41 -2.93 -6.66
CA LYS A 66 -2.82 -2.27 -5.42
C LYS A 66 -2.58 -0.77 -5.56
N VAL A 67 -3.52 0.03 -5.09
CA VAL A 67 -3.41 1.50 -5.07
C VAL A 67 -2.79 1.92 -3.74
N LEU A 68 -1.64 2.56 -3.80
CA LEU A 68 -0.94 3.11 -2.63
C LEU A 68 -1.24 4.60 -2.45
N ASP A 69 -1.43 5.35 -3.54
CA ASP A 69 -1.85 6.75 -3.55
C ASP A 69 -2.84 6.99 -4.68
N ASN A 70 -3.87 7.78 -4.43
CA ASN A 70 -4.92 8.12 -5.39
C ASN A 70 -4.95 9.62 -5.75
N ASN A 71 -3.82 10.30 -5.60
CA ASN A 71 -3.70 11.73 -5.93
C ASN A 71 -4.78 12.57 -5.24
N ALA A 72 -4.86 12.46 -3.91
CA ALA A 72 -5.86 13.13 -3.08
C ALA A 72 -7.32 12.92 -3.53
N GLY A 73 -7.65 11.73 -4.02
CA GLY A 73 -9.00 11.39 -4.48
C GLY A 73 -9.35 11.92 -5.87
N THR A 74 -8.35 12.25 -6.67
CA THR A 74 -8.56 12.64 -8.07
C THR A 74 -8.80 11.41 -8.94
N ALA A 75 -9.67 11.49 -9.93
CA ALA A 75 -9.93 10.39 -10.84
C ALA A 75 -8.66 9.95 -11.60
N TYR A 76 -8.44 8.65 -11.72
CA TYR A 76 -7.33 8.09 -12.49
C TYR A 76 -7.38 8.60 -13.94
N SER A 77 -6.28 9.16 -14.42
CA SER A 77 -6.19 9.71 -15.76
C SER A 77 -5.01 9.11 -16.52
N GLY A 78 -5.30 8.27 -17.50
CA GLY A 78 -4.23 7.68 -18.32
C GLY A 78 -4.59 6.32 -18.89
N THR A 79 -3.53 5.59 -19.24
CA THR A 79 -3.61 4.25 -19.79
C THR A 79 -3.65 3.18 -18.71
N GLU A 80 -4.11 2.01 -19.08
CA GLU A 80 -4.05 0.82 -18.23
C GLU A 80 -2.60 0.46 -17.87
N PRO A 81 -2.28 0.17 -16.59
CA PRO A 81 -0.93 -0.15 -16.18
C PRO A 81 -0.49 -1.51 -16.75
N THR A 82 0.76 -1.56 -17.19
CA THR A 82 1.37 -2.78 -17.76
C THR A 82 2.63 -3.24 -17.03
N SER A 83 3.19 -2.41 -16.13
CA SER A 83 4.41 -2.73 -15.39
C SER A 83 4.21 -3.92 -14.45
N THR A 84 5.16 -4.84 -14.42
CA THR A 84 5.23 -5.97 -13.49
C THR A 84 6.39 -5.82 -12.50
N ALA A 85 6.95 -4.60 -12.38
CA ALA A 85 7.99 -4.31 -11.41
C ALA A 85 7.47 -4.51 -9.98
N ALA A 86 8.30 -5.08 -9.11
CA ALA A 86 7.95 -5.28 -7.70
C ALA A 86 7.90 -3.95 -6.92
N ALA A 87 8.71 -2.95 -7.33
CA ALA A 87 8.68 -1.63 -6.72
C ALA A 87 7.43 -0.86 -7.14
N PRO A 88 6.87 -0.03 -6.24
CA PRO A 88 5.80 0.91 -6.60
C PRO A 88 6.21 1.84 -7.75
N PHE A 89 5.25 2.27 -8.54
CA PHE A 89 5.46 3.19 -9.66
C PHE A 89 4.29 4.16 -9.81
N THR A 90 4.55 5.30 -10.41
CA THR A 90 3.52 6.32 -10.65
C THR A 90 2.98 6.21 -12.07
N LEU A 91 1.65 6.18 -12.20
CA LEU A 91 0.95 6.21 -13.47
C LEU A 91 -0.44 6.82 -13.30
N GLY A 92 -0.86 7.67 -14.23
CA GLY A 92 -2.19 8.28 -14.21
C GLY A 92 -2.47 9.17 -12.99
N GLY A 93 -1.41 9.68 -12.33
CA GLY A 93 -1.48 10.44 -11.08
C GLY A 93 -1.51 9.57 -9.83
N TYR A 94 -1.59 8.26 -9.96
CA TYR A 94 -1.66 7.29 -8.86
C TYR A 94 -0.30 6.65 -8.61
N VAL A 95 -0.04 6.26 -7.36
CA VAL A 95 1.05 5.34 -7.01
C VAL A 95 0.47 3.94 -6.92
N LEU A 96 0.98 3.07 -7.77
CA LEU A 96 0.51 1.70 -7.95
C LEU A 96 1.60 0.70 -7.59
N GLN A 97 1.19 -0.47 -7.09
CA GLN A 97 2.06 -1.61 -6.89
C GLN A 97 1.50 -2.83 -7.61
N PHE A 98 2.32 -3.44 -8.45
CA PHE A 98 1.98 -4.72 -9.04
C PHE A 98 1.93 -5.81 -7.97
N MET A 99 0.86 -6.61 -7.97
CA MET A 99 0.67 -7.68 -7.00
C MET A 99 0.93 -9.05 -7.61
N TYR A 100 0.21 -9.39 -8.67
CA TYR A 100 0.35 -10.67 -9.38
C TYR A 100 -0.39 -10.64 -10.72
N SER A 101 -0.09 -11.62 -11.58
CA SER A 101 -0.87 -11.91 -12.78
C SER A 101 -1.64 -13.21 -12.60
N LEU A 102 -2.87 -13.26 -13.09
CA LEU A 102 -3.64 -14.48 -13.10
C LEU A 102 -3.07 -15.44 -14.15
N SER A 103 -2.83 -16.68 -13.75
CA SER A 103 -2.43 -17.73 -14.68
C SER A 103 -3.62 -18.21 -15.52
N SER A 104 -3.35 -18.83 -16.67
CA SER A 104 -4.41 -19.41 -17.52
C SER A 104 -5.28 -20.43 -16.78
N VAL A 105 -4.69 -21.17 -15.85
CA VAL A 105 -5.43 -22.13 -15.01
C VAL A 105 -6.38 -21.40 -14.06
N GLN A 106 -5.93 -20.32 -13.44
CA GLN A 106 -6.76 -19.51 -12.55
C GLN A 106 -7.90 -18.82 -13.31
N ILE A 107 -7.61 -18.30 -14.51
CA ILE A 107 -8.61 -17.68 -15.38
C ILE A 107 -9.68 -18.70 -15.77
N ASN A 108 -9.28 -19.87 -16.25
CA ASN A 108 -10.23 -20.88 -16.76
C ASN A 108 -11.08 -21.53 -15.66
N ASN A 109 -10.53 -21.69 -14.45
CA ASN A 109 -11.19 -22.46 -13.40
C ASN A 109 -11.87 -21.63 -12.32
N PHE A 110 -11.39 -20.41 -12.06
CA PHE A 110 -11.78 -19.65 -10.87
C PHE A 110 -12.17 -18.19 -11.14
N LEU A 111 -11.85 -17.64 -12.33
CA LEU A 111 -12.26 -16.29 -12.68
C LEU A 111 -13.75 -16.29 -13.03
N THR A 112 -14.48 -15.36 -12.43
CA THR A 112 -15.91 -15.15 -12.73
C THR A 112 -16.16 -13.67 -13.07
N ALA A 113 -17.43 -13.34 -13.34
CA ALA A 113 -17.84 -11.94 -13.51
C ALA A 113 -17.65 -11.14 -12.21
N ASP A 114 -17.82 -11.78 -11.04
CA ASP A 114 -17.90 -11.14 -9.74
C ASP A 114 -16.63 -11.32 -8.90
N PHE A 115 -15.80 -12.33 -9.21
CA PHE A 115 -14.66 -12.71 -8.39
C PHE A 115 -13.40 -12.98 -9.20
N ILE A 116 -12.24 -12.62 -8.61
CA ILE A 116 -10.91 -12.99 -9.10
C ILE A 116 -10.19 -13.89 -8.10
N PRO A 117 -9.44 -14.90 -8.56
CA PRO A 117 -8.63 -15.74 -7.67
C PRO A 117 -7.44 -14.95 -7.11
N VAL A 118 -7.11 -15.23 -5.84
CA VAL A 118 -5.96 -14.64 -5.14
C VAL A 118 -4.79 -15.61 -5.18
N THR A 119 -3.67 -15.14 -5.68
CA THR A 119 -2.41 -15.86 -5.57
C THR A 119 -1.84 -15.67 -4.16
N THR A 120 -1.54 -16.78 -3.49
CA THR A 120 -0.84 -16.79 -2.20
C THR A 120 0.58 -17.26 -2.40
N ASP A 121 1.54 -16.57 -1.82
CA ASP A 121 2.95 -16.94 -1.82
C ASP A 121 3.40 -17.20 -0.39
N SER A 122 3.76 -18.45 -0.11
CA SER A 122 4.22 -18.85 1.22
C SER A 122 5.58 -18.26 1.58
N THR A 123 6.42 -17.97 0.60
CA THR A 123 7.74 -17.34 0.81
C THR A 123 7.57 -15.91 1.28
N ILE A 124 6.70 -15.15 0.62
CA ILE A 124 6.35 -13.78 1.02
C ILE A 124 5.72 -13.79 2.41
N SER A 125 4.76 -14.70 2.65
CA SER A 125 4.12 -14.82 3.97
C SER A 125 5.10 -15.18 5.08
N ALA A 126 6.07 -16.04 4.81
CA ALA A 126 7.08 -16.44 5.80
C ALA A 126 8.12 -15.33 6.05
N ALA A 127 8.40 -14.49 5.06
CA ALA A 127 9.34 -13.38 5.18
C ALA A 127 8.69 -12.11 5.75
N ALA A 128 7.36 -12.03 5.76
CA ALA A 128 6.64 -10.87 6.27
C ALA A 128 6.84 -10.70 7.78
N THR A 129 7.16 -9.49 8.19
CA THR A 129 7.14 -9.08 9.59
C THR A 129 5.81 -8.42 9.88
N ASP A 130 5.06 -8.93 10.86
CA ASP A 130 3.75 -8.41 11.20
C ASP A 130 3.85 -6.94 11.62
N GLY A 131 3.05 -6.08 10.97
CA GLY A 131 3.05 -4.64 11.21
C GLY A 131 4.34 -3.92 10.83
N ALA A 132 5.17 -4.47 9.94
CA ALA A 132 6.28 -3.73 9.34
C ALA A 132 5.75 -2.67 8.34
N ILE A 133 6.34 -1.47 8.36
CA ILE A 133 6.01 -0.41 7.41
C ILE A 133 6.73 -0.69 6.09
N ASP A 134 5.97 -0.91 5.02
CA ASP A 134 6.50 -1.22 3.69
C ASP A 134 6.65 0.04 2.83
N SER A 135 5.65 0.90 2.85
CA SER A 135 5.60 2.08 1.99
C SER A 135 4.99 3.28 2.72
N LEU A 136 5.27 4.46 2.18
CA LEU A 136 4.79 5.74 2.70
C LEU A 136 4.04 6.49 1.62
N ILE A 137 3.02 7.23 2.02
CA ILE A 137 2.37 8.24 1.20
C ILE A 137 2.65 9.58 1.87
N VAL A 138 3.20 10.51 1.10
CA VAL A 138 3.59 11.82 1.60
C VAL A 138 2.61 12.87 1.08
N THR A 139 1.90 13.51 2.00
CA THR A 139 1.23 14.77 1.68
C THR A 139 2.21 15.88 1.94
N ALA A 140 2.74 16.48 0.87
CA ALA A 140 3.77 17.49 0.96
C ALA A 140 3.24 18.75 1.67
N GLY A 141 3.92 19.17 2.73
CA GLY A 141 3.80 20.50 3.30
C GLY A 141 4.81 21.45 2.66
N SER A 142 4.89 22.67 3.13
CA SER A 142 5.85 23.69 2.66
C SER A 142 6.46 24.45 3.83
N GLY A 143 7.56 25.16 3.57
CA GLY A 143 8.22 25.99 4.59
C GLY A 143 9.27 25.24 5.42
N TYR A 144 9.64 24.03 5.02
CA TYR A 144 10.67 23.22 5.69
C TYR A 144 12.08 23.64 5.26
N SER A 145 13.05 23.43 6.14
CA SER A 145 14.46 23.60 5.78
C SER A 145 14.94 22.45 4.91
N ASN A 146 15.69 22.75 3.84
CA ASN A 146 16.27 21.73 2.97
C ASN A 146 17.24 20.83 3.74
N GLY A 147 17.18 19.54 3.47
CA GLY A 147 18.05 18.54 4.10
C GLY A 147 17.47 17.15 4.12
N THR A 148 18.21 16.23 4.72
CA THR A 148 17.76 14.87 5.01
C THR A 148 17.63 14.69 6.51
N TYR A 149 16.49 14.22 6.93
CA TYR A 149 16.13 14.06 8.33
C TYR A 149 15.65 12.64 8.59
N TYR A 150 15.66 12.23 9.85
CA TYR A 150 15.15 10.94 10.29
C TYR A 150 14.15 11.16 11.39
N ALA A 151 13.04 10.45 11.33
CA ALA A 151 11.97 10.54 12.32
C ALA A 151 11.48 9.17 12.73
N ALA A 152 11.25 8.97 14.03
CA ALA A 152 10.62 7.78 14.54
C ALA A 152 9.12 7.80 14.22
N VAL A 153 8.58 6.63 13.95
CA VAL A 153 7.14 6.43 13.79
C VAL A 153 6.56 5.98 15.12
N TYR A 154 5.47 6.63 15.52
CA TYR A 154 4.70 6.26 16.70
C TYR A 154 3.44 5.51 16.24
N GLY A 155 3.22 4.33 16.80
CA GLY A 155 1.94 3.64 16.67
C GLY A 155 0.90 4.28 17.59
N ASP A 156 -0.37 4.17 17.20
CA ASP A 156 -1.52 4.58 18.03
C ASP A 156 -1.50 6.05 18.50
N GLY A 157 -0.95 6.94 17.70
CA GLY A 157 -1.09 8.39 17.84
C GLY A 157 0.03 9.11 18.59
N THR A 158 0.39 8.77 19.80
CA THR A 158 1.33 9.57 20.60
C THR A 158 2.39 8.81 21.38
N SER A 159 2.29 7.51 21.44
CA SER A 159 3.21 6.63 22.17
C SER A 159 3.64 5.46 21.31
N GLN A 160 4.84 4.96 21.54
CA GLN A 160 5.31 3.72 20.92
C GLN A 160 4.59 2.49 21.52
N GLY A 161 3.31 2.40 21.60
CA GLY A 161 2.55 1.28 22.14
C GLY A 161 3.23 -0.09 22.04
N THR A 162 2.59 -1.07 21.43
CA THR A 162 3.18 -2.39 21.11
C THR A 162 4.04 -2.36 19.84
N SER A 163 3.94 -1.30 19.04
CA SER A 163 4.71 -1.07 17.81
C SER A 163 6.04 -0.39 18.12
N SER A 164 7.11 -0.77 17.45
CA SER A 164 8.43 -0.19 17.71
C SER A 164 9.41 -0.30 16.55
N GLY A 165 10.38 0.62 16.54
CA GLY A 165 11.57 0.53 15.72
C GLY A 165 11.44 1.04 14.29
N ALA A 166 10.28 1.57 13.87
CA ALA A 166 10.17 2.16 12.55
C ALA A 166 10.78 3.55 12.50
N ILE A 167 11.54 3.78 11.45
CA ILE A 167 12.25 5.04 11.18
C ILE A 167 12.00 5.43 9.73
N ILE A 168 11.64 6.69 9.52
CA ILE A 168 11.46 7.27 8.19
C ILE A 168 12.61 8.23 7.92
N ARG A 169 13.25 8.10 6.77
CA ARG A 169 14.15 9.10 6.23
C ARG A 169 13.33 10.08 5.41
N ILE A 170 13.39 11.35 5.76
CA ILE A 170 12.64 12.44 5.15
C ILE A 170 13.62 13.32 4.38
N THR A 171 13.38 13.49 3.11
CA THR A 171 14.17 14.40 2.26
C THR A 171 13.36 15.64 1.96
N VAL A 172 13.92 16.81 2.25
CA VAL A 172 13.35 18.12 1.94
C VAL A 172 14.17 18.80 0.87
N SER A 173 13.51 19.23 -0.21
CA SER A 173 14.11 20.01 -1.28
C SER A 173 13.17 21.17 -1.66
N SER A 174 13.73 22.36 -1.85
CA SER A 174 12.96 23.57 -2.15
C SER A 174 11.87 23.90 -1.12
N GLY A 175 12.13 23.57 0.16
CA GLY A 175 11.19 23.78 1.26
C GLY A 175 10.01 22.82 1.29
N ILE A 176 10.02 21.77 0.50
CA ILE A 176 8.94 20.78 0.37
C ILE A 176 9.48 19.40 0.69
N ILE A 177 8.72 18.61 1.45
CA ILE A 177 9.03 17.19 1.65
C ILE A 177 8.88 16.49 0.30
N GLN A 178 9.94 15.83 -0.16
CA GLN A 178 9.89 15.08 -1.40
C GLN A 178 9.05 13.85 -1.21
N ASP A 179 8.21 13.59 -2.21
CA ASP A 179 7.35 12.44 -2.21
C ASP A 179 8.17 11.13 -2.24
N PHE A 180 7.49 10.03 -1.95
CA PHE A 180 7.98 8.69 -2.14
C PHE A 180 8.21 8.44 -3.62
N GLY A 181 9.41 8.70 -4.07
CA GLY A 181 9.78 8.57 -5.46
C GLY A 181 10.59 7.31 -5.73
N LEU A 182 10.95 7.15 -6.96
CA LEU A 182 11.59 5.96 -7.51
C LEU A 182 13.12 6.03 -7.54
N THR A 183 13.70 7.11 -7.01
CA THR A 183 15.15 7.33 -7.07
C THR A 183 15.79 7.12 -5.71
N ALA A 184 16.48 6.01 -5.54
CA ALA A 184 17.19 5.70 -4.30
C ALA A 184 18.14 6.85 -3.89
N GLY A 185 17.96 7.35 -2.68
CA GLY A 185 18.83 8.36 -2.08
C GLY A 185 18.31 9.80 -2.12
N THR A 186 17.26 10.09 -2.89
CA THR A 186 16.69 11.45 -3.02
C THR A 186 15.32 11.63 -2.40
N ASP A 187 14.69 10.55 -1.98
CA ASP A 187 13.29 10.52 -1.60
C ASP A 187 13.08 10.28 -0.10
N THR A 188 11.87 10.61 0.38
CA THR A 188 11.39 10.18 1.68
C THR A 188 11.09 8.68 1.63
N THR A 189 11.75 7.89 2.47
CA THR A 189 11.67 6.43 2.42
C THR A 189 11.58 5.82 3.82
N VAL A 190 11.12 4.58 3.89
CA VAL A 190 11.25 3.76 5.10
C VAL A 190 12.71 3.39 5.28
N HIS A 191 13.35 3.88 6.36
CA HIS A 191 14.73 3.55 6.71
C HIS A 191 14.80 2.26 7.53
N ALA A 192 13.89 2.11 8.48
CA ALA A 192 13.67 0.88 9.23
C ALA A 192 12.18 0.62 9.33
N ALA A 193 11.77 -0.59 9.00
CA ALA A 193 10.35 -0.94 8.87
C ALA A 193 9.64 -1.10 10.22
N GLY A 194 10.37 -1.42 11.29
CA GLY A 194 9.78 -1.73 12.59
C GLY A 194 8.87 -2.95 12.58
N SER A 195 8.02 -3.07 13.58
CA SER A 195 7.04 -4.15 13.71
C SER A 195 5.84 -3.74 14.58
N GLY A 196 4.73 -4.46 14.44
CA GLY A 196 3.53 -4.26 15.27
C GLY A 196 2.70 -3.01 14.93
N TYR A 197 2.94 -2.37 13.78
CA TYR A 197 2.16 -1.22 13.34
C TYR A 197 0.89 -1.65 12.61
N THR A 198 -0.24 -1.08 12.97
CA THR A 198 -1.46 -1.06 12.14
C THR A 198 -1.57 0.27 11.42
N PHE A 199 -1.14 1.33 12.06
CA PHE A 199 -0.90 2.66 11.49
C PHE A 199 0.19 3.34 12.30
N GLY A 200 0.73 4.45 11.79
CA GLY A 200 1.76 5.21 12.49
C GLY A 200 1.66 6.70 12.18
N THR A 201 2.12 7.51 13.10
CA THR A 201 2.25 8.96 12.94
C THR A 201 3.69 9.38 13.10
N VAL A 202 4.08 10.40 12.34
CA VAL A 202 5.38 11.05 12.44
C VAL A 202 5.17 12.48 12.90
N ASN A 203 5.87 12.88 13.96
CA ASN A 203 5.83 14.25 14.41
C ASN A 203 7.00 15.02 13.76
N LEU A 204 6.68 16.00 12.93
CA LEU A 204 7.65 16.86 12.25
C LEU A 204 7.95 18.16 13.01
N ALA A 205 7.43 18.31 14.23
CA ALA A 205 7.69 19.51 15.03
C ALA A 205 9.17 19.63 15.39
N SER A 206 9.64 20.88 15.48
CA SER A 206 11.01 21.20 15.86
C SER A 206 11.38 20.62 17.23
N GLY A 207 12.53 19.99 17.33
CA GLY A 207 13.05 19.45 18.58
C GLY A 207 12.99 17.93 18.71
N TYR A 208 12.61 17.22 17.65
CA TYR A 208 12.69 15.77 17.65
C TYR A 208 14.15 15.32 17.52
N THR A 209 14.73 14.87 18.61
CA THR A 209 16.08 14.28 18.64
C THR A 209 15.96 12.77 18.56
N PHE A 210 16.64 12.19 17.62
CA PHE A 210 16.78 10.77 17.43
C PHE A 210 17.89 10.23 18.34
N SER A 211 17.64 9.17 19.11
CA SER A 211 18.65 8.60 20.04
C SER A 211 19.47 7.46 19.43
N ASP A 212 19.36 7.21 18.14
CA ASP A 212 20.18 6.22 17.46
C ASP A 212 21.57 6.80 17.19
N THR A 213 22.61 6.12 17.67
CA THR A 213 24.01 6.55 17.48
C THR A 213 24.45 6.57 16.01
N ALA A 214 23.83 5.77 15.15
CA ALA A 214 24.05 5.81 13.70
C ALA A 214 23.38 7.03 13.02
N LEU A 215 22.42 7.65 13.68
CA LEU A 215 21.60 8.75 13.16
C LEU A 215 21.69 10.02 14.03
N SER A 216 22.74 10.12 14.86
CA SER A 216 22.92 11.18 15.86
C SER A 216 23.00 12.62 15.29
N SER A 217 23.05 12.78 13.97
CA SER A 217 23.03 14.06 13.27
C SER A 217 21.63 14.48 12.79
N ALA A 218 20.60 13.68 13.04
CA ALA A 218 19.25 14.03 12.65
C ALA A 218 18.66 15.05 13.62
N SER A 219 18.60 16.31 13.20
CA SER A 219 17.83 17.35 13.87
C SER A 219 16.37 17.23 13.46
N GLY A 220 15.47 17.49 14.38
CA GLY A 220 14.04 17.58 14.05
C GLY A 220 13.79 18.60 12.94
N ILE A 221 12.80 18.35 12.09
CA ILE A 221 12.37 19.27 11.05
C ILE A 221 11.53 20.34 11.74
N GLY A 222 12.06 21.58 11.77
CA GLY A 222 11.26 22.75 12.11
C GLY A 222 10.43 23.16 10.89
N GLY A 223 9.12 23.24 11.01
CA GLY A 223 8.22 23.90 10.08
C GLY A 223 7.77 25.23 10.63
#